data_ae73d9d6c8ecbb3ebcb1109f57c9eab6
#
_entry.id   ae73d9d6c8ecbb3ebcb1109f57c9eab6
#
_cell.length_a   1.000
_cell.length_b   1.000
_cell.length_c   1.000
_cell.angle_alpha   90.00
_cell.angle_beta   90.00
_cell.angle_gamma   90.00
#
_symmetry.space_group_name_H-M   'P 1'
#
loop_
_entity.id
_entity.type
_entity.pdbx_description
1 polymer ?
#
loop_
_entity_poly.entity_id
_entity_poly.type
_entity_poly.pdbx_seq_one_letter_code
_entity_poly.pdbx_strand_id
1 'polypeptide(L)'
;MGVGKITPAHDPNDFQVGERHNLEKIIIMNKDATMNEKCGKYAGLNRFECRESLVNDLKEQGLLIDIEEIIHSVGHSERSKAIVEPYLSKQWFVKMRPLADRVLLNQKDKNQKVNFVPERYEKTMKHWMEITYDWCISRQLWWGHKIPAWYKDDKVYVGMDSPSEEGWIQDEDVLDTWFSSALWPFSTLGWPEDTEMFKRYYPNNILVTGYDIIPFWVNRMTFQGLEFTNKRPFKDCIIHGLIRAKDGRKMSKSLGNGIDPMDVIEEYGADALRYYLTTDCAAGTDLKFDMDKIKSTWNFINKLWNASRYVLMNIDDMEYTLDNLTLADRWILTKLNNTIKIVTEHMDKYEFNIVGSTLYNFIWNDFCDWYIELSKANMNNTSKSVLTEVLKAILKMLHPFMPFVTEEVYTKLKNTEDSIMLSKYPLYKKEYDFKDYKDMDDIINLIKLIRKLKKDKGVKDIIIKHNSKILKDNEYIINALLKPKDMDSSSLECMNYTFKDSIVSVYYDNSVSKAAEEDKLYQDKQTLENSIARRKKLLSNENYINKAPKEIVDKDRESLKKEESLLSDILKKLEEL
;
A
#
# COMPACT_ATOMS: atom_id res chain seq x y z
N MET A 1 -47.04 -32.79 10.20
CA MET A 1 -46.15 -32.14 11.17
C MET A 1 -44.99 -33.08 11.42
N GLY A 2 -43.76 -32.66 11.18
CA GLY A 2 -42.58 -33.46 11.47
C GLY A 2 -42.15 -33.31 12.93
N VAL A 3 -41.51 -34.33 13.47
CA VAL A 3 -40.88 -34.30 14.80
C VAL A 3 -39.39 -34.03 14.62
N GLY A 4 -38.88 -33.00 15.27
CA GLY A 4 -37.46 -32.68 15.28
C GLY A 4 -36.80 -33.12 16.59
N LYS A 5 -35.60 -33.69 16.52
CA LYS A 5 -34.73 -33.92 17.67
C LYS A 5 -33.91 -32.65 17.94
N ILE A 6 -33.95 -32.14 19.15
CA ILE A 6 -33.21 -30.98 19.60
C ILE A 6 -32.27 -31.39 20.73
N THR A 7 -30.94 -31.10 20.58
CA THR A 7 -29.91 -31.45 21.55
C THR A 7 -29.16 -30.20 22.03
N PRO A 8 -29.74 -29.42 22.95
CA PRO A 8 -29.22 -28.11 23.34
C PRO A 8 -27.81 -28.14 23.95
N ALA A 9 -27.38 -29.29 24.48
CA ALA A 9 -26.06 -29.40 25.11
C ALA A 9 -24.90 -29.62 24.12
N HIS A 10 -25.18 -30.06 22.86
CA HIS A 10 -24.15 -30.53 21.94
C HIS A 10 -24.29 -29.99 20.51
N ASP A 11 -25.13 -28.99 20.30
CA ASP A 11 -25.25 -28.26 19.05
C ASP A 11 -25.54 -26.78 19.31
N PRO A 12 -24.78 -25.83 18.68
CA PRO A 12 -24.97 -24.40 18.90
C PRO A 12 -26.34 -23.85 18.46
N ASN A 13 -26.93 -24.42 17.40
CA ASN A 13 -28.25 -24.00 16.93
C ASN A 13 -29.36 -24.58 17.83
N ASP A 14 -29.21 -25.83 18.21
CA ASP A 14 -30.13 -26.48 19.16
C ASP A 14 -30.06 -25.80 20.54
N PHE A 15 -28.87 -25.30 20.95
CA PHE A 15 -28.74 -24.51 22.17
C PHE A 15 -29.62 -23.26 22.14
N GLN A 16 -29.60 -22.50 21.02
CA GLN A 16 -30.46 -21.32 20.87
C GLN A 16 -31.94 -21.63 20.85
N VAL A 17 -32.33 -22.79 20.25
CA VAL A 17 -33.70 -23.28 20.31
C VAL A 17 -34.06 -23.67 21.74
N GLY A 18 -33.14 -24.34 22.44
CA GLY A 18 -33.31 -24.73 23.83
C GLY A 18 -33.52 -23.51 24.75
N GLU A 19 -32.77 -22.45 24.58
CA GLU A 19 -32.96 -21.20 25.32
C GLU A 19 -34.32 -20.54 25.05
N ARG A 20 -34.74 -20.46 23.78
CA ARG A 20 -36.04 -19.87 23.41
C ARG A 20 -37.24 -20.62 23.95
N HIS A 21 -37.11 -21.95 24.08
CA HIS A 21 -38.19 -22.83 24.48
C HIS A 21 -38.02 -23.43 25.89
N ASN A 22 -36.98 -23.00 26.61
CA ASN A 22 -36.64 -23.46 27.94
C ASN A 22 -36.54 -25.02 28.02
N LEU A 23 -35.84 -25.63 27.04
CA LEU A 23 -35.61 -27.06 26.97
C LEU A 23 -34.49 -27.49 27.91
N GLU A 24 -34.58 -28.73 28.41
CA GLU A 24 -33.52 -29.31 29.24
C GLU A 24 -32.22 -29.50 28.42
N LYS A 25 -31.08 -29.17 29.04
CA LYS A 25 -29.75 -29.30 28.46
C LYS A 25 -29.08 -30.57 28.96
N ILE A 26 -29.33 -31.69 28.32
CA ILE A 26 -28.83 -33.00 28.72
C ILE A 26 -27.42 -33.20 28.17
N ILE A 27 -26.39 -33.15 29.04
CA ILE A 27 -25.00 -33.46 28.67
C ILE A 27 -24.83 -34.96 28.63
N ILE A 28 -24.41 -35.54 27.50
CA ILE A 28 -24.22 -36.96 27.24
C ILE A 28 -22.77 -37.39 27.04
N MET A 29 -21.83 -36.47 26.99
CA MET A 29 -20.40 -36.74 26.86
C MET A 29 -19.61 -36.28 28.10
N ASN A 30 -18.50 -36.96 28.36
CA ASN A 30 -17.47 -36.55 29.29
C ASN A 30 -16.50 -35.57 28.59
N LYS A 31 -15.59 -34.91 29.36
CA LYS A 31 -14.60 -33.96 28.82
C LYS A 31 -13.61 -34.57 27.82
N ASP A 32 -13.39 -35.91 27.89
CA ASP A 32 -12.56 -36.70 26.97
C ASP A 32 -13.29 -37.20 25.74
N ALA A 33 -14.56 -36.77 25.56
CA ALA A 33 -15.45 -37.17 24.47
C ALA A 33 -15.86 -38.68 24.50
N THR A 34 -15.76 -39.33 25.64
CA THR A 34 -16.45 -40.61 25.88
C THR A 34 -17.90 -40.36 26.31
N MET A 35 -18.78 -41.29 26.06
CA MET A 35 -20.20 -41.20 26.47
C MET A 35 -20.34 -41.39 27.96
N ASN A 36 -21.14 -40.54 28.62
CA ASN A 36 -21.32 -40.59 30.06
C ASN A 36 -22.39 -41.59 30.49
N GLU A 37 -22.60 -41.73 31.79
CA GLU A 37 -23.56 -42.67 32.40
C GLU A 37 -25.01 -42.51 31.91
N LYS A 38 -25.41 -41.29 31.48
CA LYS A 38 -26.77 -41.05 30.95
C LYS A 38 -27.03 -41.77 29.61
N CYS A 39 -26.01 -42.28 28.96
CA CYS A 39 -26.11 -42.99 27.69
C CYS A 39 -26.41 -44.48 27.86
N GLY A 40 -26.66 -44.96 29.07
CA GLY A 40 -27.01 -46.35 29.35
C GLY A 40 -25.97 -47.34 28.81
N LYS A 41 -26.38 -48.28 27.94
CA LYS A 41 -25.46 -49.29 27.38
C LYS A 41 -24.29 -48.75 26.56
N TYR A 42 -24.33 -47.50 26.11
CA TYR A 42 -23.26 -46.87 25.36
C TYR A 42 -22.28 -46.09 26.27
N ALA A 43 -22.52 -46.06 27.58
CA ALA A 43 -21.64 -45.39 28.53
C ALA A 43 -20.20 -45.92 28.44
N GLY A 44 -19.20 -45.03 28.46
CA GLY A 44 -17.79 -45.37 28.35
C GLY A 44 -17.27 -45.56 26.92
N LEU A 45 -18.14 -45.68 25.91
CA LEU A 45 -17.70 -45.75 24.52
C LEU A 45 -17.19 -44.41 24.03
N ASN A 46 -16.19 -44.43 23.12
CA ASN A 46 -15.82 -43.25 22.37
C ASN A 46 -16.99 -42.81 21.46
N ARG A 47 -17.15 -41.52 21.23
CA ARG A 47 -18.25 -40.95 20.44
C ARG A 47 -18.42 -41.59 19.05
N PHE A 48 -17.35 -42.01 18.40
CA PHE A 48 -17.40 -42.66 17.08
C PHE A 48 -17.90 -44.12 17.21
N GLU A 49 -17.37 -44.87 18.17
CA GLU A 49 -17.80 -46.22 18.47
C GLU A 49 -19.27 -46.24 18.92
N CYS A 50 -19.67 -45.25 19.72
CA CYS A 50 -21.07 -45.09 20.11
C CYS A 50 -21.98 -44.87 18.89
N ARG A 51 -21.56 -44.04 17.94
CA ARG A 51 -22.32 -43.80 16.70
C ARG A 51 -22.53 -45.09 15.90
N GLU A 52 -21.46 -45.85 15.69
CA GLU A 52 -21.55 -47.15 14.98
C GLU A 52 -22.45 -48.15 15.71
N SER A 53 -22.29 -48.29 17.02
CA SER A 53 -23.10 -49.17 17.84
C SER A 53 -24.59 -48.78 17.82
N LEU A 54 -24.89 -47.49 17.96
CA LEU A 54 -26.25 -46.97 17.91
C LEU A 54 -26.92 -47.23 16.54
N VAL A 55 -26.19 -47.01 15.45
CA VAL A 55 -26.69 -47.24 14.08
C VAL A 55 -26.98 -48.71 13.87
N ASN A 56 -26.11 -49.61 14.36
CA ASN A 56 -26.34 -51.08 14.28
C ASN A 56 -27.56 -51.50 15.10
N ASP A 57 -27.71 -50.98 16.31
CA ASP A 57 -28.89 -51.27 17.15
C ASP A 57 -30.20 -50.80 16.52
N LEU A 58 -30.20 -49.61 15.89
CA LEU A 58 -31.37 -49.10 15.18
C LEU A 58 -31.71 -49.94 13.95
N LYS A 59 -30.69 -50.48 13.28
CA LYS A 59 -30.85 -51.42 12.16
C LYS A 59 -31.44 -52.74 12.62
N GLU A 60 -30.93 -53.34 13.71
CA GLU A 60 -31.45 -54.59 14.29
C GLU A 60 -32.89 -54.45 14.77
N GLN A 61 -33.26 -53.29 15.29
CA GLN A 61 -34.65 -53.00 15.72
C GLN A 61 -35.57 -52.65 14.55
N GLY A 62 -35.11 -52.64 13.31
CA GLY A 62 -35.88 -52.25 12.13
C GLY A 62 -36.32 -50.78 12.10
N LEU A 63 -35.66 -49.94 12.88
CA LEU A 63 -35.97 -48.51 12.98
C LEU A 63 -35.13 -47.64 12.01
N LEU A 64 -34.07 -48.20 11.46
CA LEU A 64 -33.23 -47.53 10.45
C LEU A 64 -33.85 -47.71 9.07
N ILE A 65 -34.26 -46.63 8.44
CA ILE A 65 -34.90 -46.65 7.11
C ILE A 65 -33.84 -46.56 6.02
N ASP A 66 -32.96 -45.57 6.12
CA ASP A 66 -31.91 -45.32 5.12
C ASP A 66 -30.73 -44.53 5.72
N ILE A 67 -29.56 -44.58 5.06
CA ILE A 67 -28.38 -43.80 5.38
C ILE A 67 -27.99 -43.04 4.12
N GLU A 68 -28.10 -41.71 4.17
CA GLU A 68 -27.73 -40.82 3.08
C GLU A 68 -26.36 -40.16 3.39
N GLU A 69 -25.45 -40.24 2.43
CA GLU A 69 -24.15 -39.56 2.54
C GLU A 69 -24.31 -38.08 2.21
N ILE A 70 -23.89 -37.23 3.13
CA ILE A 70 -23.89 -35.77 2.95
C ILE A 70 -22.50 -35.20 3.12
N ILE A 71 -22.19 -34.13 2.38
CA ILE A 71 -20.97 -33.36 2.53
C ILE A 71 -21.30 -32.11 3.34
N HIS A 72 -20.64 -31.96 4.50
CA HIS A 72 -20.78 -30.77 5.32
C HIS A 72 -19.44 -30.37 5.96
N SER A 73 -19.32 -29.09 6.41
CA SER A 73 -18.13 -28.59 7.09
C SER A 73 -18.11 -29.05 8.53
N VAL A 74 -17.01 -29.68 8.96
CA VAL A 74 -16.75 -30.10 10.34
C VAL A 74 -15.65 -29.25 10.95
N GLY A 75 -15.89 -28.71 12.15
CA GLY A 75 -14.90 -27.95 12.90
C GLY A 75 -13.76 -28.85 13.36
N HIS A 76 -12.51 -28.39 13.15
CA HIS A 76 -11.30 -29.04 13.64
C HIS A 76 -10.46 -28.08 14.47
N SER A 77 -9.84 -28.59 15.52
CA SER A 77 -8.83 -27.83 16.27
C SER A 77 -7.69 -27.41 15.35
N GLU A 78 -7.36 -26.13 15.37
CA GLU A 78 -6.27 -25.60 14.53
C GLU A 78 -4.93 -26.27 14.83
N ARG A 79 -4.66 -26.60 16.09
CA ARG A 79 -3.40 -27.20 16.54
C ARG A 79 -3.36 -28.71 16.41
N SER A 80 -4.35 -29.43 17.01
CA SER A 80 -4.37 -30.88 17.06
C SER A 80 -5.01 -31.54 15.84
N LYS A 81 -5.75 -30.77 15.03
CA LYS A 81 -6.59 -31.26 13.91
C LYS A 81 -7.71 -32.22 14.35
N ALA A 82 -7.92 -32.40 15.66
CA ALA A 82 -9.02 -33.20 16.17
C ALA A 82 -10.36 -32.52 15.87
N ILE A 83 -11.38 -33.33 15.65
CA ILE A 83 -12.76 -32.86 15.47
C ILE A 83 -13.24 -32.20 16.76
N VAL A 84 -13.80 -31.00 16.63
CA VAL A 84 -14.36 -30.20 17.75
C VAL A 84 -15.79 -30.66 17.99
N GLU A 85 -16.10 -30.99 19.24
CA GLU A 85 -17.46 -31.29 19.69
C GLU A 85 -17.98 -30.16 20.58
N PRO A 86 -19.17 -29.60 20.35
CA PRO A 86 -19.78 -28.63 21.26
C PRO A 86 -20.03 -29.25 22.64
N TYR A 87 -19.60 -28.54 23.68
CA TYR A 87 -19.71 -29.00 25.08
C TYR A 87 -20.03 -27.81 25.98
N LEU A 88 -21.03 -27.95 26.86
CA LEU A 88 -21.41 -26.92 27.81
C LEU A 88 -20.47 -26.95 29.02
N SER A 89 -19.90 -25.79 29.32
CA SER A 89 -19.08 -25.57 30.51
C SER A 89 -19.38 -24.20 31.13
N LYS A 90 -19.11 -24.03 32.41
CA LYS A 90 -19.20 -22.72 33.06
C LYS A 90 -18.05 -21.86 32.57
N GLN A 91 -18.37 -20.68 32.09
CA GLN A 91 -17.41 -19.73 31.54
C GLN A 91 -17.72 -18.31 32.01
N TRP A 92 -16.72 -17.43 31.99
CA TRP A 92 -16.93 -16.02 32.21
C TRP A 92 -17.34 -15.32 30.93
N PHE A 93 -18.42 -14.52 31.01
CA PHE A 93 -18.95 -13.78 29.88
C PHE A 93 -19.03 -12.28 30.21
N VAL A 94 -18.70 -11.46 29.22
CA VAL A 94 -19.04 -10.04 29.23
C VAL A 94 -20.40 -9.85 28.56
N LYS A 95 -21.35 -9.23 29.25
CA LYS A 95 -22.65 -8.87 28.71
C LYS A 95 -22.48 -7.71 27.72
N MET A 96 -22.48 -8.04 26.43
CA MET A 96 -22.03 -7.12 25.38
C MET A 96 -23.05 -6.07 24.97
N ARG A 97 -24.36 -6.37 25.04
CA ARG A 97 -25.38 -5.46 24.49
C ARG A 97 -25.32 -4.03 25.07
N PRO A 98 -25.25 -3.83 26.40
CA PRO A 98 -25.15 -2.48 26.98
C PRO A 98 -23.89 -1.71 26.53
N LEU A 99 -22.76 -2.43 26.42
CA LEU A 99 -21.49 -1.83 25.99
C LEU A 99 -21.54 -1.44 24.52
N ALA A 100 -22.10 -2.30 23.67
CA ALA A 100 -22.25 -2.03 22.24
C ALA A 100 -23.20 -0.85 21.99
N ASP A 101 -24.33 -0.76 22.70
CA ASP A 101 -25.26 0.36 22.57
C ASP A 101 -24.57 1.68 22.95
N ARG A 102 -23.72 1.67 23.97
CA ARG A 102 -22.92 2.83 24.37
C ARG A 102 -21.93 3.24 23.29
N VAL A 103 -21.25 2.30 22.63
CA VAL A 103 -20.37 2.59 21.48
C VAL A 103 -21.16 3.21 20.32
N LEU A 104 -22.31 2.60 19.95
CA LEU A 104 -23.15 3.09 18.87
C LEU A 104 -23.69 4.51 19.15
N LEU A 105 -24.01 4.82 20.41
CA LEU A 105 -24.41 6.16 20.84
C LEU A 105 -23.24 7.14 20.73
N ASN A 106 -22.04 6.74 21.23
CA ASN A 106 -20.83 7.56 21.17
C ASN A 106 -20.46 7.94 19.72
N GLN A 107 -20.65 7.04 18.76
CA GLN A 107 -20.36 7.33 17.35
C GLN A 107 -21.31 8.35 16.70
N LYS A 108 -22.42 8.72 17.37
CA LYS A 108 -23.30 9.82 16.96
C LYS A 108 -22.83 11.19 17.47
N ASP A 109 -22.01 11.22 18.50
CA ASP A 109 -21.44 12.45 19.07
C ASP A 109 -20.20 12.89 18.27
N LYS A 110 -20.29 14.00 17.57
CA LYS A 110 -19.19 14.55 16.75
C LYS A 110 -17.90 14.81 17.54
N ASN A 111 -18.00 15.09 18.85
CA ASN A 111 -16.86 15.42 19.70
C ASN A 111 -16.21 14.18 20.31
N GLN A 112 -16.96 13.09 20.48
CA GLN A 112 -16.50 11.85 21.14
C GLN A 112 -16.38 10.66 20.19
N LYS A 113 -16.85 10.77 18.95
CA LYS A 113 -16.72 9.65 18.00
C LYS A 113 -15.26 9.32 17.71
N VAL A 114 -15.00 8.07 17.42
CA VAL A 114 -13.74 7.63 16.81
C VAL A 114 -13.84 7.87 15.31
N ASN A 115 -12.92 8.66 14.74
CA ASN A 115 -12.87 8.91 13.30
C ASN A 115 -12.08 7.79 12.62
N PHE A 116 -12.66 7.16 11.60
CA PHE A 116 -11.97 6.14 10.81
C PHE A 116 -11.38 6.72 9.53
N VAL A 117 -10.17 6.34 9.22
CA VAL A 117 -9.49 6.66 7.96
C VAL A 117 -9.08 5.36 7.28
N PRO A 118 -9.70 4.96 6.14
CA PRO A 118 -10.85 5.62 5.48
C PRO A 118 -12.18 5.48 6.24
N GLU A 119 -13.06 6.46 6.06
CA GLU A 119 -14.36 6.56 6.75
C GLU A 119 -15.25 5.30 6.59
N ARG A 120 -15.12 4.57 5.48
CA ARG A 120 -15.89 3.33 5.22
C ARG A 120 -15.82 2.31 6.36
N TYR A 121 -14.74 2.27 7.12
CA TYR A 121 -14.54 1.33 8.22
C TYR A 121 -15.34 1.68 9.49
N GLU A 122 -15.88 2.89 9.58
CA GLU A 122 -16.88 3.22 10.63
C GLU A 122 -18.13 2.35 10.49
N LYS A 123 -18.57 2.05 9.26
CA LYS A 123 -19.69 1.13 9.01
C LYS A 123 -19.38 -0.29 9.48
N THR A 124 -18.14 -0.76 9.24
CA THR A 124 -17.68 -2.06 9.70
C THR A 124 -17.70 -2.14 11.23
N MET A 125 -17.16 -1.14 11.91
CA MET A 125 -17.16 -1.04 13.37
C MET A 125 -18.59 -1.09 13.93
N LYS A 126 -19.51 -0.27 13.39
CA LYS A 126 -20.92 -0.24 13.82
C LYS A 126 -21.61 -1.57 13.58
N HIS A 127 -21.45 -2.17 12.41
CA HIS A 127 -22.05 -3.45 12.09
C HIS A 127 -21.68 -4.54 13.11
N TRP A 128 -20.41 -4.66 13.48
CA TRP A 128 -19.98 -5.61 14.50
C TRP A 128 -20.56 -5.32 15.89
N MET A 129 -20.83 -4.06 16.21
CA MET A 129 -21.52 -3.71 17.47
C MET A 129 -23.03 -4.01 17.41
N GLU A 130 -23.66 -3.87 16.25
CA GLU A 130 -25.09 -4.19 16.06
C GLU A 130 -25.38 -5.68 16.19
N ILE A 131 -24.52 -6.53 15.65
CA ILE A 131 -24.71 -8.00 15.64
C ILE A 131 -24.00 -8.71 16.80
N THR A 132 -23.44 -7.95 17.76
CA THR A 132 -22.66 -8.55 18.85
C THR A 132 -23.52 -9.45 19.74
N TYR A 133 -22.89 -10.49 20.26
CA TYR A 133 -23.43 -11.39 21.29
C TYR A 133 -22.48 -11.39 22.50
N ASP A 134 -22.92 -11.97 23.62
CA ASP A 134 -22.14 -12.02 24.85
C ASP A 134 -20.79 -12.72 24.61
N TRP A 135 -19.73 -12.07 25.07
CA TRP A 135 -18.35 -12.48 24.80
C TRP A 135 -17.79 -13.33 25.92
N CYS A 136 -17.51 -14.60 25.60
CA CYS A 136 -16.78 -15.48 26.49
C CYS A 136 -15.32 -14.99 26.63
N ILE A 137 -14.87 -14.68 27.83
CA ILE A 137 -13.54 -14.16 28.13
C ILE A 137 -12.63 -15.15 28.83
N SER A 138 -13.11 -16.31 29.25
CA SER A 138 -12.28 -17.36 29.83
C SER A 138 -11.68 -18.26 28.76
N ARG A 139 -10.43 -18.68 28.98
CA ARG A 139 -9.67 -19.58 28.09
C ARG A 139 -9.00 -20.65 28.93
N GLN A 140 -9.11 -21.90 28.47
CA GLN A 140 -8.45 -23.06 29.05
C GLN A 140 -7.05 -23.19 28.45
N LEU A 141 -6.19 -22.23 28.80
CA LEU A 141 -4.79 -22.15 28.35
C LEU A 141 -3.87 -22.18 29.57
N TRP A 142 -2.73 -22.78 29.41
CA TRP A 142 -1.73 -22.84 30.48
C TRP A 142 -1.05 -21.48 30.72
N TRP A 143 -0.90 -20.67 29.69
CA TRP A 143 -0.24 -19.38 29.75
C TRP A 143 -1.23 -18.23 29.49
N GLY A 144 -1.26 -17.26 30.37
CA GLY A 144 -2.09 -16.07 30.25
C GLY A 144 -2.31 -15.37 31.59
N HIS A 145 -3.16 -14.35 31.61
CA HIS A 145 -3.57 -13.66 32.83
C HIS A 145 -4.66 -14.49 33.53
N LYS A 146 -4.33 -15.07 34.69
CA LYS A 146 -5.32 -15.81 35.49
C LYS A 146 -6.50 -14.92 35.82
N ILE A 147 -7.70 -15.49 35.74
CA ILE A 147 -8.92 -14.80 36.13
C ILE A 147 -8.87 -14.52 37.65
N PRO A 148 -9.02 -13.26 38.10
CA PRO A 148 -8.94 -12.88 39.50
C PRO A 148 -10.26 -13.19 40.23
N ALA A 149 -10.71 -14.44 40.14
CA ALA A 149 -11.92 -14.95 40.75
C ALA A 149 -11.59 -16.17 41.61
N TRP A 150 -12.26 -16.29 42.74
CA TRP A 150 -12.04 -17.31 43.75
C TRP A 150 -13.38 -17.93 44.10
N TYR A 151 -13.40 -19.23 44.29
CA TYR A 151 -14.61 -20.01 44.58
C TYR A 151 -14.48 -20.73 45.91
N LYS A 152 -15.57 -20.69 46.65
CA LYS A 152 -15.75 -21.52 47.87
C LYS A 152 -17.23 -21.91 47.96
N ASP A 153 -17.53 -23.18 47.86
CA ASP A 153 -18.90 -23.70 47.76
C ASP A 153 -19.66 -22.98 46.59
N ASP A 154 -20.80 -22.35 46.88
CA ASP A 154 -21.59 -21.57 45.91
C ASP A 154 -21.20 -20.07 45.85
N LYS A 155 -20.14 -19.66 46.59
CA LYS A 155 -19.69 -18.26 46.63
C LYS A 155 -18.63 -17.99 45.61
N VAL A 156 -18.70 -16.83 44.99
CA VAL A 156 -17.70 -16.28 44.08
C VAL A 156 -17.18 -14.97 44.66
N TYR A 157 -15.87 -14.85 44.77
CA TYR A 157 -15.19 -13.60 45.12
C TYR A 157 -14.30 -13.16 43.97
N VAL A 158 -14.35 -11.89 43.62
CA VAL A 158 -13.49 -11.30 42.60
C VAL A 158 -12.51 -10.32 43.26
N GLY A 159 -11.22 -10.59 43.12
CA GLY A 159 -10.16 -9.80 43.70
C GLY A 159 -8.79 -10.35 43.35
N MET A 160 -7.77 -9.48 43.48
CA MET A 160 -6.37 -9.84 43.12
C MET A 160 -5.83 -10.95 44.04
N ASP A 161 -6.15 -10.88 45.29
CA ASP A 161 -5.68 -11.82 46.30
C ASP A 161 -6.84 -12.70 46.80
N SER A 162 -6.49 -13.90 47.28
CA SER A 162 -7.44 -14.77 47.93
C SER A 162 -8.03 -14.09 49.18
N PRO A 163 -9.35 -14.29 49.45
CA PRO A 163 -9.87 -13.94 50.80
C PRO A 163 -9.06 -14.59 51.91
N SER A 164 -9.00 -13.95 53.08
CA SER A 164 -8.24 -14.43 54.23
C SER A 164 -8.79 -15.73 54.85
N GLU A 165 -10.01 -16.09 54.53
CA GLU A 165 -10.64 -17.34 54.96
C GLU A 165 -10.12 -18.52 54.13
N GLU A 166 -9.79 -19.64 54.79
CA GLU A 166 -9.31 -20.84 54.10
C GLU A 166 -10.39 -21.50 53.23
N GLY A 167 -9.94 -22.24 52.17
CA GLY A 167 -10.82 -23.05 51.30
C GLY A 167 -11.27 -22.34 50.03
N TRP A 168 -10.78 -21.15 49.74
CA TRP A 168 -10.99 -20.48 48.44
C TRP A 168 -10.02 -21.02 47.40
N ILE A 169 -10.55 -21.36 46.22
CA ILE A 169 -9.80 -21.88 45.09
C ILE A 169 -9.91 -20.86 43.95
N GLN A 170 -8.76 -20.44 43.42
CA GLN A 170 -8.72 -19.53 42.27
C GLN A 170 -9.23 -20.22 41.02
N ASP A 171 -9.87 -19.46 40.13
CA ASP A 171 -10.23 -19.89 38.78
C ASP A 171 -9.00 -20.41 38.03
N GLU A 172 -9.12 -21.60 37.41
CA GLU A 172 -8.01 -22.22 36.68
C GLU A 172 -7.81 -21.60 35.29
N ASP A 173 -8.85 -20.95 34.76
CA ASP A 173 -8.84 -20.34 33.45
C ASP A 173 -8.04 -19.01 33.42
N VAL A 174 -7.69 -18.60 32.22
CA VAL A 174 -7.04 -17.32 31.95
C VAL A 174 -7.96 -16.44 31.12
N LEU A 175 -7.73 -15.13 31.17
CA LEU A 175 -8.47 -14.16 30.36
C LEU A 175 -8.09 -14.27 28.88
N ASP A 176 -9.08 -14.06 28.00
CA ASP A 176 -8.86 -13.84 26.57
C ASP A 176 -7.84 -12.72 26.37
N THR A 177 -6.86 -12.95 25.50
CA THR A 177 -5.82 -11.98 25.16
C THR A 177 -6.41 -10.62 24.77
N TRP A 178 -7.52 -10.62 24.04
CA TRP A 178 -8.20 -9.39 23.64
C TRP A 178 -8.87 -8.63 24.78
N PHE A 179 -9.12 -9.27 25.89
CA PHE A 179 -9.67 -8.60 27.08
C PHE A 179 -8.62 -7.67 27.71
N SER A 180 -7.42 -8.18 27.96
CA SER A 180 -6.32 -7.39 28.51
C SER A 180 -5.71 -6.42 27.49
N SER A 181 -5.56 -6.81 26.22
CA SER A 181 -5.01 -5.94 25.18
C SER A 181 -5.88 -4.72 24.87
N ALA A 182 -7.16 -4.79 25.17
CA ALA A 182 -8.08 -3.66 25.00
C ALA A 182 -7.90 -2.55 26.07
N LEU A 183 -7.18 -2.84 27.15
CA LEU A 183 -6.81 -1.85 28.16
C LEU A 183 -5.63 -0.96 27.71
N TRP A 184 -4.91 -1.36 26.66
CA TRP A 184 -3.66 -0.73 26.25
C TRP A 184 -3.69 0.80 26.13
N PRO A 185 -4.73 1.45 25.56
CA PRO A 185 -4.74 2.90 25.38
C PRO A 185 -4.64 3.72 26.66
N PHE A 186 -5.01 3.15 27.81
CA PHE A 186 -5.03 3.84 29.09
C PHE A 186 -4.22 3.13 30.19
N SER A 187 -4.10 1.79 30.17
CA SER A 187 -3.30 1.07 31.17
C SER A 187 -1.81 1.41 31.09
N THR A 188 -1.27 1.57 29.87
CA THR A 188 0.14 1.97 29.65
C THR A 188 0.45 3.40 30.11
N LEU A 189 -0.57 4.20 30.34
CA LEU A 189 -0.44 5.56 30.86
C LEU A 189 -0.63 5.64 32.41
N GLY A 190 -0.76 4.48 33.04
CA GLY A 190 -0.85 4.36 34.51
C GLY A 190 -2.26 4.21 35.07
N TRP A 191 -3.31 4.13 34.22
CA TRP A 191 -4.67 3.82 34.69
C TRP A 191 -4.68 2.47 35.47
N PRO A 192 -5.39 2.33 36.60
CA PRO A 192 -6.48 3.17 37.09
C PRO A 192 -6.06 4.43 37.87
N GLU A 193 -4.77 4.66 38.06
CA GLU A 193 -4.28 5.83 38.75
C GLU A 193 -4.36 7.10 37.90
N ASP A 194 -4.59 8.25 38.55
CA ASP A 194 -4.71 9.55 37.86
C ASP A 194 -3.34 10.19 37.64
N THR A 195 -2.50 9.53 36.84
CA THR A 195 -1.13 9.95 36.53
C THR A 195 -1.06 11.16 35.62
N GLU A 196 0.06 11.90 35.63
CA GLU A 196 0.31 13.01 34.70
C GLU A 196 0.36 12.52 33.22
N MET A 197 0.86 11.32 32.97
CA MET A 197 0.89 10.70 31.67
C MET A 197 -0.53 10.44 31.15
N PHE A 198 -1.41 9.88 32.00
CA PHE A 198 -2.81 9.64 31.66
C PHE A 198 -3.56 10.94 31.38
N LYS A 199 -3.42 11.96 32.22
CA LYS A 199 -4.04 13.28 32.00
C LYS A 199 -3.63 13.91 30.68
N ARG A 200 -2.35 13.79 30.32
CA ARG A 200 -1.79 14.43 29.13
C ARG A 200 -2.10 13.70 27.83
N TYR A 201 -2.03 12.38 27.82
CA TYR A 201 -2.02 11.59 26.58
C TYR A 201 -3.29 10.76 26.35
N TYR A 202 -4.22 10.74 27.29
CA TYR A 202 -5.50 10.06 27.11
C TYR A 202 -6.66 11.08 26.96
N PRO A 203 -7.52 10.96 25.96
CA PRO A 203 -7.51 10.00 24.84
C PRO A 203 -6.31 10.14 23.93
N ASN A 204 -5.83 9.01 23.36
CA ASN A 204 -4.75 9.02 22.38
C ASN A 204 -5.16 9.78 21.12
N ASN A 205 -4.20 10.33 20.38
CA ASN A 205 -4.47 11.03 19.15
C ASN A 205 -4.83 10.06 18.01
N ILE A 206 -4.03 9.01 17.83
CA ILE A 206 -4.08 8.11 16.67
C ILE A 206 -3.89 6.66 17.11
N LEU A 207 -4.70 5.76 16.54
CA LEU A 207 -4.46 4.32 16.50
C LEU A 207 -4.22 3.91 15.04
N VAL A 208 -3.21 3.07 14.77
CA VAL A 208 -2.96 2.47 13.45
C VAL A 208 -3.11 0.96 13.57
N THR A 209 -3.97 0.34 12.74
CA THR A 209 -4.21 -1.10 12.78
C THR A 209 -4.76 -1.65 11.46
N GLY A 210 -4.73 -2.98 11.28
CA GLY A 210 -5.36 -3.66 10.17
C GLY A 210 -6.89 -3.72 10.28
N TYR A 211 -7.56 -3.82 9.15
CA TYR A 211 -9.02 -3.90 9.12
C TYR A 211 -9.57 -5.21 9.72
N ASP A 212 -8.80 -6.26 9.71
CA ASP A 212 -9.19 -7.60 10.17
C ASP A 212 -9.38 -7.71 11.68
N ILE A 213 -8.77 -6.80 12.45
CA ILE A 213 -8.91 -6.75 13.90
C ILE A 213 -9.79 -5.60 14.42
N ILE A 214 -10.57 -4.96 13.56
CA ILE A 214 -11.56 -3.97 14.01
C ILE A 214 -12.51 -4.57 15.06
N PRO A 215 -13.15 -5.75 14.85
CA PRO A 215 -14.06 -6.33 15.84
C PRO A 215 -13.35 -6.79 17.11
N PHE A 216 -12.09 -7.22 17.00
CA PHE A 216 -11.36 -7.85 18.10
C PHE A 216 -10.59 -6.85 18.96
N TRP A 217 -10.07 -5.78 18.37
CA TRP A 217 -9.24 -4.83 19.09
C TRP A 217 -9.83 -3.43 19.14
N VAL A 218 -10.15 -2.83 17.99
CA VAL A 218 -10.68 -1.45 17.93
C VAL A 218 -11.98 -1.31 18.74
N ASN A 219 -12.94 -2.23 18.48
CA ASN A 219 -14.22 -2.22 19.19
C ASN A 219 -14.05 -2.46 20.68
N ARG A 220 -13.17 -3.39 21.05
CA ARG A 220 -12.91 -3.73 22.45
C ARG A 220 -12.23 -2.61 23.21
N MET A 221 -11.23 -1.95 22.62
CA MET A 221 -10.65 -0.74 23.20
C MET A 221 -11.70 0.37 23.34
N THR A 222 -12.59 0.50 22.36
CA THR A 222 -13.60 1.57 22.37
C THR A 222 -14.61 1.36 23.49
N PHE A 223 -15.22 0.16 23.61
CA PHE A 223 -16.19 -0.05 24.68
C PHE A 223 -15.55 -0.08 26.09
N GLN A 224 -14.34 -0.62 26.25
CA GLN A 224 -13.65 -0.60 27.54
C GLN A 224 -13.22 0.83 27.90
N GLY A 225 -12.72 1.61 26.93
CA GLY A 225 -12.39 3.01 27.16
C GLY A 225 -13.61 3.81 27.62
N LEU A 226 -14.75 3.63 26.96
CA LEU A 226 -16.00 4.28 27.36
C LEU A 226 -16.48 3.81 28.73
N GLU A 227 -16.36 2.51 29.04
CA GLU A 227 -16.82 1.95 30.32
C GLU A 227 -15.98 2.43 31.49
N PHE A 228 -14.64 2.37 31.37
CA PHE A 228 -13.75 2.65 32.49
C PHE A 228 -13.40 4.12 32.65
N THR A 229 -13.43 4.92 31.56
CA THR A 229 -12.96 6.30 31.58
C THR A 229 -14.01 7.32 31.13
N ASN A 230 -15.17 6.89 30.64
CA ASN A 230 -16.21 7.73 30.03
C ASN A 230 -15.73 8.54 28.80
N LYS A 231 -14.60 8.14 28.19
CA LYS A 231 -14.01 8.81 27.02
C LYS A 231 -13.67 7.80 25.94
N ARG A 232 -13.68 8.25 24.66
CA ARG A 232 -13.12 7.45 23.56
C ARG A 232 -11.64 7.14 23.83
N PRO A 233 -11.11 5.97 23.43
CA PRO A 233 -9.70 5.62 23.69
C PRO A 233 -8.72 6.38 22.82
N PHE A 234 -9.11 6.74 21.59
CA PHE A 234 -8.32 7.51 20.61
C PHE A 234 -9.24 8.34 19.71
N LYS A 235 -8.68 9.40 19.14
CA LYS A 235 -9.41 10.32 18.26
C LYS A 235 -9.57 9.74 16.86
N ASP A 236 -8.46 9.38 16.22
CA ASP A 236 -8.41 8.90 14.84
C ASP A 236 -7.95 7.44 14.81
N CYS A 237 -8.60 6.62 13.99
CA CYS A 237 -8.25 5.22 13.76
C CYS A 237 -7.89 5.06 12.29
N ILE A 238 -6.59 4.93 12.02
CA ILE A 238 -6.06 4.72 10.66
C ILE A 238 -6.04 3.22 10.40
N ILE A 239 -6.78 2.81 9.38
CA ILE A 239 -6.86 1.41 8.98
C ILE A 239 -5.94 1.19 7.77
N HIS A 240 -5.00 0.28 7.91
CA HIS A 240 -4.18 -0.20 6.81
C HIS A 240 -4.70 -1.52 6.26
N GLY A 241 -4.33 -1.85 5.02
CA GLY A 241 -4.58 -3.15 4.42
C GLY A 241 -3.57 -4.21 4.89
N LEU A 242 -3.78 -5.45 4.46
CA LEU A 242 -2.86 -6.55 4.72
C LEU A 242 -1.81 -6.63 3.62
N ILE A 243 -0.59 -7.04 4.00
CA ILE A 243 0.46 -7.36 3.03
C ILE A 243 0.22 -8.78 2.52
N ARG A 244 0.12 -8.92 1.20
CA ARG A 244 -0.10 -10.19 0.51
C ARG A 244 1.10 -10.54 -0.36
N ALA A 245 1.27 -11.81 -0.64
CA ALA A 245 2.23 -12.27 -1.64
C ALA A 245 1.93 -11.66 -3.02
N LYS A 246 2.91 -11.67 -3.93
CA LYS A 246 2.79 -11.10 -5.30
C LYS A 246 1.58 -11.67 -6.06
N ASP A 247 1.21 -12.92 -5.82
CA ASP A 247 0.04 -13.60 -6.38
C ASP A 247 -1.29 -13.24 -5.69
N GLY A 248 -1.26 -12.41 -4.64
CA GLY A 248 -2.43 -11.94 -3.88
C GLY A 248 -2.87 -12.85 -2.74
N ARG A 249 -2.24 -14.02 -2.53
CA ARG A 249 -2.55 -14.90 -1.40
C ARG A 249 -2.03 -14.30 -0.08
N LYS A 250 -2.68 -14.67 1.02
CA LYS A 250 -2.19 -14.32 2.36
C LYS A 250 -0.83 -14.97 2.60
N MET A 251 0.12 -14.19 3.12
CA MET A 251 1.41 -14.73 3.55
C MET A 251 1.24 -15.57 4.82
N SER A 252 1.83 -16.76 4.85
CA SER A 252 1.87 -17.62 6.03
C SER A 252 3.13 -18.47 6.06
N LYS A 253 3.59 -18.81 7.27
CA LYS A 253 4.75 -19.72 7.45
C LYS A 253 4.50 -21.10 6.83
N SER A 254 3.26 -21.59 6.92
CA SER A 254 2.86 -22.91 6.38
C SER A 254 2.89 -22.98 4.86
N LEU A 255 2.73 -21.85 4.16
CA LEU A 255 2.79 -21.78 2.70
C LEU A 255 4.19 -21.44 2.18
N GLY A 256 5.14 -21.10 3.06
CA GLY A 256 6.50 -20.72 2.66
C GLY A 256 6.57 -19.47 1.75
N ASN A 257 5.51 -18.67 1.71
CA ASN A 257 5.39 -17.48 0.87
C ASN A 257 5.58 -16.17 1.66
N GLY A 258 6.05 -16.25 2.89
CA GLY A 258 6.41 -15.10 3.72
C GLY A 258 7.75 -14.52 3.28
N ILE A 259 7.89 -13.21 3.38
CA ILE A 259 9.14 -12.48 3.13
C ILE A 259 9.63 -11.94 4.47
N ASP A 260 10.89 -12.22 4.80
CA ASP A 260 11.50 -11.65 5.99
C ASP A 260 11.85 -10.18 5.74
N PRO A 261 11.32 -9.24 6.53
CA PRO A 261 11.67 -7.83 6.40
C PRO A 261 13.16 -7.56 6.58
N MET A 262 13.87 -8.39 7.36
CA MET A 262 15.31 -8.22 7.61
C MET A 262 16.13 -8.49 6.35
N ASP A 263 15.79 -9.51 5.57
CA ASP A 263 16.45 -9.80 4.29
C ASP A 263 16.30 -8.61 3.32
N VAL A 264 15.11 -8.01 3.29
CA VAL A 264 14.83 -6.82 2.47
C VAL A 264 15.64 -5.60 2.93
N ILE A 265 15.76 -5.42 4.24
CA ILE A 265 16.54 -4.32 4.85
C ILE A 265 18.02 -4.49 4.56
N GLU A 266 18.56 -5.70 4.62
CA GLU A 266 19.95 -5.99 4.30
C GLU A 266 20.27 -5.68 2.83
N GLU A 267 19.35 -5.98 1.89
CA GLU A 267 19.57 -5.77 0.46
C GLU A 267 19.33 -4.31 0.02
N TYR A 268 18.27 -3.66 0.49
CA TYR A 268 17.81 -2.35 -0.01
C TYR A 268 17.83 -1.22 1.03
N GLY A 269 18.06 -1.54 2.29
CA GLY A 269 18.01 -0.59 3.40
C GLY A 269 16.61 -0.35 3.97
N ALA A 270 16.56 0.06 5.23
CA ALA A 270 15.32 0.27 5.96
C ALA A 270 14.45 1.39 5.34
N ASP A 271 15.06 2.45 4.83
CA ASP A 271 14.34 3.58 4.23
C ASP A 271 13.56 3.17 2.97
N ALA A 272 14.10 2.25 2.16
CA ALA A 272 13.42 1.76 0.97
C ALA A 272 12.16 0.97 1.34
N LEU A 273 12.27 0.07 2.31
CA LEU A 273 11.13 -0.71 2.81
C LEU A 273 10.07 0.18 3.46
N ARG A 274 10.47 1.13 4.33
CA ARG A 274 9.56 2.06 5.02
C ARG A 274 8.77 2.91 4.04
N TYR A 275 9.44 3.52 3.07
CA TYR A 275 8.78 4.35 2.06
C TYR A 275 7.81 3.52 1.22
N TYR A 276 8.22 2.36 0.73
CA TYR A 276 7.36 1.46 -0.02
C TYR A 276 6.09 1.08 0.75
N LEU A 277 6.23 0.61 2.00
CA LEU A 277 5.09 0.18 2.81
C LEU A 277 4.11 1.30 3.14
N THR A 278 4.59 2.54 3.24
CA THR A 278 3.75 3.69 3.64
C THR A 278 3.14 4.43 2.45
N THR A 279 3.78 4.40 1.27
CA THR A 279 3.37 5.27 0.16
C THR A 279 2.84 4.54 -1.08
N ASP A 280 3.00 3.20 -1.15
CA ASP A 280 2.64 2.47 -2.38
C ASP A 280 1.14 2.19 -2.53
N CYS A 281 0.35 2.27 -1.45
CA CYS A 281 -1.09 2.05 -1.50
C CYS A 281 -1.87 3.04 -0.66
N ALA A 282 -3.14 3.23 -1.01
CA ALA A 282 -4.07 4.02 -0.21
C ALA A 282 -4.43 3.31 1.11
N ALA A 283 -4.76 4.08 2.15
CA ALA A 283 -5.18 3.54 3.43
C ALA A 283 -6.34 2.54 3.28
N GLY A 284 -6.28 1.44 4.03
CA GLY A 284 -7.27 0.36 4.02
C GLY A 284 -7.31 -0.51 2.76
N THR A 285 -6.28 -0.45 1.92
CA THR A 285 -6.14 -1.28 0.72
C THR A 285 -5.01 -2.28 0.91
N ASP A 286 -5.25 -3.55 0.55
CA ASP A 286 -4.21 -4.58 0.61
C ASP A 286 -3.05 -4.28 -0.33
N LEU A 287 -1.84 -4.48 0.15
CA LEU A 287 -0.61 -4.29 -0.60
C LEU A 287 -0.09 -5.64 -1.09
N LYS A 288 0.02 -5.82 -2.41
CA LYS A 288 0.76 -6.95 -2.98
C LYS A 288 2.24 -6.63 -2.94
N PHE A 289 2.98 -7.41 -2.18
CA PHE A 289 4.41 -7.19 -1.99
C PHE A 289 5.18 -7.41 -3.30
N ASP A 290 5.95 -6.41 -3.72
CA ASP A 290 6.71 -6.43 -4.97
C ASP A 290 8.14 -5.90 -4.75
N MET A 291 9.13 -6.79 -4.90
CA MET A 291 10.55 -6.46 -4.77
C MET A 291 11.02 -5.45 -5.82
N ASP A 292 10.45 -5.46 -7.05
CA ASP A 292 10.81 -4.51 -8.10
C ASP A 292 10.48 -3.06 -7.71
N LYS A 293 9.40 -2.87 -6.96
CA LYS A 293 9.03 -1.54 -6.41
C LYS A 293 9.98 -1.09 -5.30
N ILE A 294 10.42 -2.00 -4.45
CA ILE A 294 11.43 -1.69 -3.42
C ILE A 294 12.75 -1.31 -4.08
N LYS A 295 13.18 -2.05 -5.10
CA LYS A 295 14.36 -1.70 -5.91
C LYS A 295 14.22 -0.33 -6.56
N SER A 296 13.03 0.00 -7.06
CA SER A 296 12.75 1.33 -7.63
C SER A 296 12.87 2.44 -6.56
N THR A 297 12.40 2.17 -5.33
CA THR A 297 12.57 3.09 -4.20
C THR A 297 14.04 3.23 -3.80
N TRP A 298 14.80 2.14 -3.80
CA TRP A 298 16.24 2.18 -3.56
C TRP A 298 16.98 3.04 -4.61
N ASN A 299 16.60 2.92 -5.90
CA ASN A 299 17.11 3.79 -6.96
C ASN A 299 16.77 5.27 -6.72
N PHE A 300 15.57 5.55 -6.19
CA PHE A 300 15.17 6.91 -5.80
C PHE A 300 16.04 7.46 -4.67
N ILE A 301 16.33 6.66 -3.65
CA ILE A 301 17.23 7.03 -2.56
C ILE A 301 18.64 7.31 -3.08
N ASN A 302 19.16 6.48 -3.97
CA ASN A 302 20.47 6.68 -4.60
C ASN A 302 20.52 7.98 -5.43
N LYS A 303 19.44 8.31 -6.13
CA LYS A 303 19.35 9.56 -6.88
C LYS A 303 19.35 10.78 -5.94
N LEU A 304 18.56 10.71 -4.86
CA LEU A 304 18.57 11.75 -3.81
C LEU A 304 19.96 11.91 -3.19
N TRP A 305 20.62 10.80 -2.84
CA TRP A 305 21.97 10.80 -2.30
C TRP A 305 22.98 11.51 -3.22
N ASN A 306 22.98 11.16 -4.50
CA ASN A 306 23.86 11.77 -5.49
C ASN A 306 23.55 13.25 -5.70
N ALA A 307 22.28 13.64 -5.72
CA ALA A 307 21.84 15.03 -5.78
C ALA A 307 22.30 15.82 -4.54
N SER A 308 22.13 15.24 -3.36
CA SER A 308 22.59 15.84 -2.09
C SER A 308 24.10 16.01 -2.05
N ARG A 309 24.84 15.00 -2.49
CA ARG A 309 26.30 15.07 -2.62
C ARG A 309 26.72 16.19 -3.54
N TYR A 310 26.06 16.35 -4.69
CA TYR A 310 26.33 17.46 -5.60
C TYR A 310 26.09 18.82 -4.92
N VAL A 311 25.00 19.00 -4.20
CA VAL A 311 24.71 20.23 -3.46
C VAL A 311 25.81 20.51 -2.42
N LEU A 312 26.11 19.51 -1.57
CA LEU A 312 27.14 19.62 -0.53
C LEU A 312 28.50 20.03 -1.07
N MET A 313 28.90 19.52 -2.23
CA MET A 313 30.19 19.88 -2.87
C MET A 313 30.23 21.32 -3.40
N ASN A 314 29.10 22.00 -3.58
CA ASN A 314 29.02 23.33 -4.17
C ASN A 314 28.70 24.45 -3.18
N ILE A 315 28.36 24.14 -1.92
CA ILE A 315 27.87 25.14 -0.95
C ILE A 315 28.90 25.55 0.12
N ASP A 316 30.12 25.04 0.06
CA ASP A 316 31.09 25.17 1.17
C ASP A 316 31.45 26.61 1.55
N ASP A 317 31.64 27.49 0.59
CA ASP A 317 32.11 28.86 0.80
C ASP A 317 31.13 29.89 0.22
N MET A 318 29.82 29.72 0.50
CA MET A 318 28.79 30.63 0.03
C MET A 318 28.33 31.59 1.13
N GLU A 319 28.07 32.82 0.75
CA GLU A 319 27.22 33.73 1.51
C GLU A 319 25.76 33.46 1.14
N TYR A 320 24.93 33.16 2.15
CA TYR A 320 23.52 32.88 1.92
C TYR A 320 22.77 34.15 1.50
N THR A 321 22.16 34.10 0.32
CA THR A 321 21.30 35.17 -0.19
C THR A 321 20.21 34.60 -1.12
N LEU A 322 19.06 35.24 -1.10
CA LEU A 322 17.94 34.96 -2.03
C LEU A 322 17.65 36.20 -2.90
N ASP A 323 18.63 37.12 -3.02
CA ASP A 323 18.51 38.29 -3.89
C ASP A 323 18.78 37.89 -5.35
N ASN A 324 18.20 38.64 -6.29
CA ASN A 324 18.44 38.49 -7.72
C ASN A 324 18.17 37.08 -8.26
N LEU A 325 17.05 36.47 -7.81
CA LEU A 325 16.60 35.15 -8.26
C LEU A 325 16.43 35.11 -9.78
N THR A 326 17.03 34.14 -10.44
CA THR A 326 16.78 33.82 -11.85
C THR A 326 15.38 33.27 -12.08
N LEU A 327 14.95 33.12 -13.33
CA LEU A 327 13.69 32.46 -13.65
C LEU A 327 13.69 31.00 -13.15
N ALA A 328 14.81 30.29 -13.28
CA ALA A 328 14.96 28.92 -12.78
C ALA A 328 14.84 28.84 -11.24
N ASP A 329 15.40 29.79 -10.51
CA ASP A 329 15.32 29.86 -9.05
C ASP A 329 13.88 30.11 -8.59
N ARG A 330 13.21 31.09 -9.20
CA ARG A 330 11.79 31.38 -8.91
C ARG A 330 10.88 30.18 -9.23
N TRP A 331 11.18 29.49 -10.33
CA TRP A 331 10.44 28.28 -10.72
C TRP A 331 10.54 27.18 -9.66
N ILE A 332 11.76 26.79 -9.25
CA ILE A 332 11.92 25.70 -8.28
C ILE A 332 11.38 26.06 -6.89
N LEU A 333 11.52 27.32 -6.45
CA LEU A 333 10.95 27.80 -5.20
C LEU A 333 9.41 27.75 -5.23
N THR A 334 8.78 28.11 -6.36
CA THR A 334 7.32 28.00 -6.51
C THR A 334 6.88 26.54 -6.55
N LYS A 335 7.60 25.66 -7.26
CA LYS A 335 7.34 24.20 -7.25
C LYS A 335 7.47 23.63 -5.84
N LEU A 336 8.51 23.99 -5.10
CA LEU A 336 8.69 23.61 -3.70
C LEU A 336 7.49 24.06 -2.83
N ASN A 337 7.11 25.31 -2.97
CA ASN A 337 6.01 25.91 -2.20
C ASN A 337 4.68 25.19 -2.43
N ASN A 338 4.38 24.87 -3.69
CA ASN A 338 3.21 24.07 -4.07
C ASN A 338 3.31 22.64 -3.50
N THR A 339 4.48 22.03 -3.53
CA THR A 339 4.75 20.71 -2.96
C THR A 339 4.51 20.71 -1.46
N ILE A 340 5.05 21.68 -0.72
CA ILE A 340 4.83 21.84 0.73
C ILE A 340 3.33 21.92 1.05
N LYS A 341 2.58 22.73 0.29
CA LYS A 341 1.13 22.88 0.47
C LYS A 341 0.39 21.56 0.30
N ILE A 342 0.65 20.84 -0.81
CA ILE A 342 0.00 19.56 -1.11
C ILE A 342 0.40 18.51 -0.06
N VAL A 343 1.68 18.40 0.25
CA VAL A 343 2.19 17.44 1.24
C VAL A 343 1.56 17.68 2.61
N THR A 344 1.52 18.93 3.09
CA THR A 344 0.92 19.25 4.39
C THR A 344 -0.57 18.89 4.41
N GLU A 345 -1.32 19.27 3.38
CA GLU A 345 -2.75 18.96 3.29
C GLU A 345 -3.04 17.46 3.32
N HIS A 346 -2.25 16.65 2.60
CA HIS A 346 -2.45 15.21 2.52
C HIS A 346 -1.86 14.46 3.72
N MET A 347 -0.83 15.00 4.38
CA MET A 347 -0.36 14.48 5.68
C MET A 347 -1.45 14.61 6.75
N ASP A 348 -2.13 15.75 6.82
CA ASP A 348 -3.24 15.98 7.75
C ASP A 348 -4.44 15.04 7.51
N LYS A 349 -4.58 14.52 6.30
CA LYS A 349 -5.62 13.56 5.89
C LYS A 349 -5.14 12.09 5.96
N TYR A 350 -3.89 11.84 6.33
CA TYR A 350 -3.25 10.51 6.32
C TYR A 350 -3.22 9.84 4.93
N GLU A 351 -3.18 10.63 3.86
CA GLU A 351 -3.13 10.17 2.47
C GLU A 351 -1.67 10.03 2.00
N PHE A 352 -0.91 9.16 2.66
CA PHE A 352 0.54 9.00 2.48
C PHE A 352 0.97 8.61 1.06
N ASN A 353 0.11 7.90 0.33
CA ASN A 353 0.36 7.57 -1.07
C ASN A 353 0.41 8.82 -1.98
N ILE A 354 -0.43 9.82 -1.71
CA ILE A 354 -0.40 11.10 -2.43
C ILE A 354 0.84 11.89 -2.03
N VAL A 355 1.16 11.91 -0.73
CA VAL A 355 2.40 12.53 -0.22
C VAL A 355 3.63 11.94 -0.90
N GLY A 356 3.74 10.59 -0.91
CA GLY A 356 4.87 9.91 -1.53
C GLY A 356 5.01 10.24 -3.02
N SER A 357 3.93 10.13 -3.80
CA SER A 357 3.96 10.44 -5.23
C SER A 357 4.28 11.91 -5.52
N THR A 358 3.78 12.83 -4.71
CA THR A 358 4.08 14.27 -4.83
C THR A 358 5.55 14.56 -4.56
N LEU A 359 6.11 13.99 -3.48
CA LEU A 359 7.54 14.13 -3.15
C LEU A 359 8.42 13.49 -4.21
N TYR A 360 8.09 12.29 -4.66
CA TYR A 360 8.83 11.62 -5.73
C TYR A 360 8.90 12.48 -7.00
N ASN A 361 7.75 12.98 -7.46
CA ASN A 361 7.68 13.79 -8.68
C ASN A 361 8.47 15.09 -8.56
N PHE A 362 8.34 15.81 -7.45
CA PHE A 362 9.10 17.04 -7.21
C PHE A 362 10.61 16.77 -7.15
N ILE A 363 11.02 15.75 -6.37
CA ILE A 363 12.45 15.46 -6.17
C ILE A 363 13.09 14.91 -7.44
N TRP A 364 12.45 13.92 -8.06
CA TRP A 364 13.01 13.26 -9.23
C TRP A 364 12.99 14.16 -10.45
N ASN A 365 11.81 14.69 -10.81
CA ASN A 365 11.62 15.41 -12.04
C ASN A 365 12.06 16.88 -11.93
N ASP A 366 11.53 17.62 -10.91
CA ASP A 366 11.76 19.06 -10.88
C ASP A 366 13.14 19.39 -10.32
N PHE A 367 13.52 18.81 -9.18
CA PHE A 367 14.79 19.11 -8.51
C PHE A 367 15.98 18.44 -9.21
N CYS A 368 15.98 17.10 -9.31
CA CYS A 368 17.14 16.35 -9.81
C CYS A 368 17.34 16.47 -11.31
N ASP A 369 16.25 16.28 -12.12
CA ASP A 369 16.39 16.25 -13.58
C ASP A 369 16.51 17.64 -14.19
N TRP A 370 15.93 18.65 -13.53
CA TRP A 370 15.92 20.00 -14.08
C TRP A 370 16.70 21.00 -13.25
N TYR A 371 16.34 21.27 -12.01
CA TYR A 371 16.93 22.40 -11.29
C TYR A 371 18.43 22.23 -11.05
N ILE A 372 18.90 21.05 -10.71
CA ILE A 372 20.35 20.77 -10.60
C ILE A 372 21.08 21.09 -11.91
N GLU A 373 20.54 20.68 -13.06
CA GLU A 373 21.16 20.96 -14.36
C GLU A 373 21.08 22.44 -14.74
N LEU A 374 19.99 23.11 -14.40
CA LEU A 374 19.81 24.54 -14.60
C LEU A 374 20.78 25.38 -13.73
N SER A 375 20.99 24.96 -12.49
CA SER A 375 21.91 25.64 -11.58
C SER A 375 23.37 25.58 -12.04
N LYS A 376 23.78 24.51 -12.75
CA LYS A 376 25.10 24.38 -13.36
C LYS A 376 25.38 25.47 -14.42
N ALA A 377 24.33 25.93 -15.10
CA ALA A 377 24.45 26.95 -16.15
C ALA A 377 24.73 28.36 -15.60
N ASN A 378 24.36 28.61 -14.34
CA ASN A 378 24.56 29.89 -13.67
C ASN A 378 24.79 29.71 -12.16
N MET A 379 25.91 29.07 -11.80
CA MET A 379 26.25 28.82 -10.40
C MET A 379 26.78 30.07 -9.72
N ASN A 380 26.03 30.64 -8.79
CA ASN A 380 26.36 31.79 -7.97
C ASN A 380 25.88 31.63 -6.53
N ASN A 381 26.08 32.57 -5.64
CA ASN A 381 25.64 32.48 -4.24
C ASN A 381 24.14 32.34 -4.11
N THR A 382 23.35 32.99 -4.96
CA THR A 382 21.88 32.87 -4.98
C THR A 382 21.45 31.46 -5.35
N SER A 383 21.93 30.89 -6.45
CA SER A 383 21.58 29.52 -6.87
C SER A 383 22.04 28.46 -5.87
N LYS A 384 23.21 28.64 -5.22
CA LYS A 384 23.68 27.79 -4.11
C LYS A 384 22.76 27.87 -2.90
N SER A 385 22.28 29.07 -2.55
CA SER A 385 21.33 29.29 -1.46
C SER A 385 19.98 28.62 -1.74
N VAL A 386 19.48 28.74 -2.97
CA VAL A 386 18.24 28.08 -3.39
C VAL A 386 18.41 26.56 -3.38
N LEU A 387 19.53 26.02 -3.88
CA LEU A 387 19.83 24.57 -3.78
C LEU A 387 19.78 24.09 -2.33
N THR A 388 20.35 24.85 -1.41
CA THR A 388 20.37 24.53 0.02
C THR A 388 18.97 24.58 0.64
N GLU A 389 18.20 25.64 0.36
CA GLU A 389 16.82 25.81 0.86
C GLU A 389 15.92 24.67 0.38
N VAL A 390 15.99 24.35 -0.91
CA VAL A 390 15.19 23.27 -1.51
C VAL A 390 15.58 21.91 -0.94
N LEU A 391 16.89 21.62 -0.83
CA LEU A 391 17.36 20.36 -0.27
C LEU A 391 16.94 20.20 1.20
N LYS A 392 17.12 21.24 2.04
CA LYS A 392 16.66 21.22 3.44
C LYS A 392 15.17 20.91 3.55
N ALA A 393 14.33 21.53 2.72
CA ALA A 393 12.89 21.28 2.70
C ALA A 393 12.55 19.86 2.25
N ILE A 394 13.23 19.35 1.21
CA ILE A 394 13.08 17.95 0.74
C ILE A 394 13.37 16.96 1.87
N LEU A 395 14.52 17.11 2.53
CA LEU A 395 14.93 16.21 3.60
C LEU A 395 13.91 16.20 4.75
N LYS A 396 13.43 17.37 5.16
CA LYS A 396 12.43 17.50 6.22
C LYS A 396 11.09 16.87 5.86
N MET A 397 10.63 17.02 4.62
CA MET A 397 9.37 16.38 4.17
C MET A 397 9.49 14.87 4.01
N LEU A 398 10.66 14.37 3.62
CA LEU A 398 10.91 12.93 3.47
C LEU A 398 11.19 12.22 4.81
N HIS A 399 11.69 12.92 5.82
CA HIS A 399 12.18 12.34 7.05
C HIS A 399 11.18 11.37 7.74
N PRO A 400 9.87 11.65 7.81
CA PRO A 400 8.91 10.70 8.39
C PRO A 400 8.90 9.33 7.70
N PHE A 401 9.26 9.28 6.43
CA PHE A 401 9.27 8.06 5.61
C PHE A 401 10.65 7.43 5.51
N MET A 402 11.71 8.24 5.37
CA MET A 402 13.09 7.85 5.14
C MET A 402 14.04 8.48 6.19
N PRO A 403 13.95 8.08 7.47
CA PRO A 403 14.66 8.77 8.55
C PRO A 403 16.19 8.67 8.44
N PHE A 404 16.74 7.57 7.93
CA PHE A 404 18.19 7.35 7.99
C PHE A 404 18.95 8.19 6.96
N VAL A 405 18.57 8.11 5.68
CA VAL A 405 19.25 8.87 4.62
C VAL A 405 19.06 10.38 4.80
N THR A 406 17.89 10.80 5.28
CA THR A 406 17.59 12.22 5.47
C THR A 406 18.36 12.82 6.64
N GLU A 407 18.48 12.10 7.76
CA GLU A 407 19.32 12.51 8.90
C GLU A 407 20.77 12.62 8.49
N GLU A 408 21.33 11.59 7.85
CA GLU A 408 22.73 11.57 7.41
C GLU A 408 23.09 12.74 6.50
N VAL A 409 22.22 13.08 5.55
CA VAL A 409 22.45 14.23 4.67
C VAL A 409 22.25 15.56 5.40
N TYR A 410 21.22 15.66 6.23
CA TYR A 410 20.86 16.90 6.92
C TYR A 410 21.98 17.39 7.86
N THR A 411 22.57 16.49 8.62
CA THR A 411 23.67 16.80 9.55
C THR A 411 24.96 17.21 8.87
N LYS A 412 25.10 16.99 7.54
CA LYS A 412 26.25 17.49 6.75
C LYS A 412 26.02 18.92 6.21
N LEU A 413 24.80 19.43 6.26
CA LEU A 413 24.50 20.80 5.85
C LEU A 413 24.94 21.80 6.93
N LYS A 414 25.41 22.96 6.51
CA LYS A 414 25.79 24.05 7.43
C LYS A 414 24.54 24.77 7.97
N ASN A 415 24.64 25.31 9.18
CA ASN A 415 23.58 26.05 9.86
C ASN A 415 22.27 25.22 9.97
N THR A 416 22.41 24.01 10.50
CA THR A 416 21.30 23.10 10.83
C THR A 416 21.35 22.79 12.32
N GLU A 417 20.25 22.30 12.85
CA GLU A 417 20.15 21.68 14.17
C GLU A 417 20.96 20.36 14.19
N ASP A 418 21.33 19.88 15.40
CA ASP A 418 22.10 18.64 15.60
C ASP A 418 21.39 17.40 15.04
N SER A 419 20.09 17.45 14.92
CA SER A 419 19.26 16.45 14.28
C SER A 419 18.12 17.11 13.50
N ILE A 420 17.74 16.52 12.37
CA ILE A 420 16.58 16.95 11.58
C ILE A 420 15.27 16.89 12.40
N MET A 421 15.20 16.00 13.40
CA MET A 421 14.05 15.86 14.28
C MET A 421 13.81 17.10 15.16
N LEU A 422 14.83 17.89 15.43
CA LEU A 422 14.72 19.15 16.20
C LEU A 422 14.28 20.31 15.31
N SER A 423 14.31 20.13 14.01
CA SER A 423 14.00 21.20 13.05
C SER A 423 12.50 21.40 12.87
N LYS A 424 12.11 22.60 12.49
CA LYS A 424 10.72 22.90 12.14
C LYS A 424 10.39 22.32 10.76
N TYR A 425 9.18 21.76 10.63
CA TYR A 425 8.65 21.29 9.35
C TYR A 425 8.50 22.44 8.36
N PRO A 426 8.75 22.25 7.06
CA PRO A 426 8.63 23.31 6.06
C PRO A 426 7.20 23.87 6.00
N LEU A 427 7.10 25.19 5.90
CA LEU A 427 5.82 25.88 5.77
C LEU A 427 5.74 26.57 4.41
N TYR A 428 4.52 26.68 3.90
CA TYR A 428 4.22 27.51 2.73
C TYR A 428 4.62 28.96 2.98
N LYS A 429 5.31 29.58 2.01
CA LYS A 429 5.82 30.95 2.06
C LYS A 429 5.24 31.74 0.89
N LYS A 430 4.45 32.79 1.15
CA LYS A 430 3.83 33.59 0.11
C LYS A 430 4.84 34.28 -0.82
N GLU A 431 6.01 34.59 -0.30
CA GLU A 431 7.12 35.18 -1.06
C GLU A 431 7.69 34.27 -2.15
N TYR A 432 7.39 32.96 -2.11
CA TYR A 432 7.80 32.00 -3.15
C TYR A 432 6.73 31.75 -4.22
N ASP A 433 5.63 32.50 -4.22
CA ASP A 433 4.58 32.44 -5.23
C ASP A 433 4.88 33.38 -6.43
N PHE A 434 5.84 33.02 -7.23
CA PHE A 434 6.21 33.77 -8.42
C PHE A 434 5.26 33.45 -9.59
N LYS A 435 4.66 34.47 -10.22
CA LYS A 435 3.68 34.26 -11.31
C LYS A 435 4.31 33.79 -12.62
N ASP A 436 5.57 34.16 -12.84
CA ASP A 436 6.33 33.88 -14.06
C ASP A 436 6.97 32.48 -14.09
N TYR A 437 6.78 31.66 -13.04
CA TYR A 437 7.31 30.28 -13.01
C TYR A 437 6.83 29.43 -14.20
N LYS A 438 5.66 29.72 -14.76
CA LYS A 438 5.12 29.02 -15.93
C LYS A 438 5.95 29.21 -17.18
N ASP A 439 6.66 30.34 -17.28
CA ASP A 439 7.56 30.60 -18.40
C ASP A 439 8.71 29.58 -18.42
N MET A 440 9.16 29.14 -17.24
CA MET A 440 10.15 28.08 -17.13
C MET A 440 9.58 26.69 -17.51
N ASP A 441 8.34 26.37 -17.14
CA ASP A 441 7.68 25.16 -17.60
C ASP A 441 7.58 25.11 -19.15
N ASP A 442 7.28 26.27 -19.80
CA ASP A 442 7.23 26.38 -21.25
C ASP A 442 8.63 26.19 -21.88
N ILE A 443 9.69 26.77 -21.30
CA ILE A 443 11.08 26.54 -21.72
C ILE A 443 11.47 25.06 -21.60
N ILE A 444 11.14 24.42 -20.49
CA ILE A 444 11.38 22.99 -20.26
C ILE A 444 10.69 22.14 -21.34
N ASN A 445 9.44 22.45 -21.66
CA ASN A 445 8.69 21.75 -22.68
C ASN A 445 9.31 21.92 -24.08
N LEU A 446 9.72 23.12 -24.43
CA LEU A 446 10.45 23.41 -25.67
C LEU A 446 11.75 22.58 -25.74
N ILE A 447 12.54 22.58 -24.65
CA ILE A 447 13.79 21.79 -24.60
C ILE A 447 13.52 20.30 -24.79
N LYS A 448 12.44 19.77 -24.17
CA LYS A 448 12.04 18.36 -24.36
C LYS A 448 11.70 18.05 -25.81
N LEU A 449 10.95 18.93 -26.49
CA LEU A 449 10.60 18.78 -27.89
C LEU A 449 11.85 18.79 -28.79
N ILE A 450 12.77 19.72 -28.57
CA ILE A 450 14.02 19.81 -29.35
C ILE A 450 14.93 18.58 -29.07
N ARG A 451 15.04 18.12 -27.82
CA ARG A 451 15.78 16.89 -27.49
C ARG A 451 15.16 15.67 -28.16
N LYS A 452 13.83 15.61 -28.24
CA LYS A 452 13.12 14.56 -28.98
C LYS A 452 13.45 14.61 -30.48
N LEU A 453 13.40 15.80 -31.10
CA LEU A 453 13.79 15.97 -32.50
C LEU A 453 15.23 15.46 -32.73
N LYS A 454 16.20 15.88 -31.88
CA LYS A 454 17.59 15.41 -31.97
C LYS A 454 17.70 13.90 -31.94
N LYS A 455 16.95 13.26 -31.04
CA LYS A 455 16.93 11.79 -30.91
C LYS A 455 16.28 11.11 -32.12
N ASP A 456 15.10 11.57 -32.52
CA ASP A 456 14.31 10.97 -33.60
C ASP A 456 15.01 11.08 -34.96
N LYS A 457 15.75 12.18 -35.17
CA LYS A 457 16.52 12.44 -36.41
C LYS A 457 18.00 12.01 -36.31
N GLY A 458 18.47 11.53 -35.14
CA GLY A 458 19.86 11.13 -34.94
C GLY A 458 20.87 12.27 -35.05
N VAL A 459 20.43 13.54 -34.89
CA VAL A 459 21.26 14.72 -35.08
C VAL A 459 21.89 15.21 -33.78
N LYS A 460 23.15 15.63 -33.88
CA LYS A 460 23.90 16.19 -32.73
C LYS A 460 23.88 17.70 -32.71
N ASP A 461 24.11 18.33 -33.84
CA ASP A 461 24.23 19.76 -33.99
C ASP A 461 22.93 20.37 -34.52
N ILE A 462 22.53 21.49 -33.91
CA ILE A 462 21.33 22.25 -34.27
C ILE A 462 21.62 23.74 -34.21
N ILE A 463 20.87 24.54 -34.99
CA ILE A 463 20.82 25.99 -34.88
C ILE A 463 19.41 26.34 -34.40
N ILE A 464 19.32 27.30 -33.46
CA ILE A 464 18.03 27.76 -32.93
C ILE A 464 17.90 29.26 -33.25
N LYS A 465 16.83 29.63 -33.95
CA LYS A 465 16.49 31.04 -34.22
C LYS A 465 15.12 31.37 -33.65
N HIS A 466 15.00 32.47 -32.95
CA HIS A 466 13.75 32.96 -32.35
C HIS A 466 13.75 34.46 -32.12
N ASN A 467 12.57 35.03 -31.95
CA ASN A 467 12.38 36.44 -31.58
C ASN A 467 11.75 36.63 -30.19
N SER A 468 11.57 35.55 -29.43
CA SER A 468 10.97 35.58 -28.09
C SER A 468 11.87 36.33 -27.11
N LYS A 469 11.31 37.34 -26.42
CA LYS A 469 12.01 38.07 -25.36
C LYS A 469 12.34 37.15 -24.17
N ILE A 470 11.40 36.26 -23.76
CA ILE A 470 11.58 35.33 -22.65
C ILE A 470 12.79 34.41 -22.89
N LEU A 471 12.94 33.90 -24.12
CA LEU A 471 14.07 33.02 -24.47
C LEU A 471 15.37 33.80 -24.53
N LYS A 472 15.37 35.09 -25.00
CA LYS A 472 16.54 35.95 -25.01
C LYS A 472 17.02 36.25 -23.60
N ASP A 473 16.10 36.62 -22.70
CA ASP A 473 16.42 36.93 -21.29
C ASP A 473 16.94 35.70 -20.53
N ASN A 474 16.68 34.49 -21.03
CA ASN A 474 17.06 33.18 -20.46
C ASN A 474 17.92 32.32 -21.42
N GLU A 475 18.62 32.95 -22.37
CA GLU A 475 19.41 32.29 -23.41
C GLU A 475 20.50 31.35 -22.84
N TYR A 476 21.04 31.68 -21.66
CA TYR A 476 21.99 30.83 -20.94
C TYR A 476 21.47 29.41 -20.70
N ILE A 477 20.15 29.23 -20.49
CA ILE A 477 19.50 27.92 -20.29
C ILE A 477 19.53 27.12 -21.60
N ILE A 478 19.15 27.78 -22.71
CA ILE A 478 19.12 27.14 -24.05
C ILE A 478 20.54 26.72 -24.44
N ASN A 479 21.52 27.61 -24.24
CA ASN A 479 22.92 27.38 -24.55
C ASN A 479 23.54 26.25 -23.72
N ALA A 480 23.22 26.16 -22.42
CA ALA A 480 23.74 25.12 -21.56
C ALA A 480 23.13 23.73 -21.87
N LEU A 481 21.81 23.66 -22.11
CA LEU A 481 21.09 22.40 -22.19
C LEU A 481 20.94 21.83 -23.61
N LEU A 482 20.96 22.65 -24.65
CA LEU A 482 20.80 22.25 -26.05
C LEU A 482 22.10 22.39 -26.86
N LYS A 483 23.00 23.30 -26.43
CA LYS A 483 24.29 23.59 -27.06
C LYS A 483 24.15 23.86 -28.57
N PRO A 484 23.32 24.87 -28.98
CA PRO A 484 23.17 25.21 -30.37
C PRO A 484 24.50 25.65 -30.96
N LYS A 485 24.69 25.43 -32.24
CA LYS A 485 25.87 25.85 -33.00
C LYS A 485 25.58 27.13 -33.76
N ASP A 486 26.62 27.89 -34.04
CA ASP A 486 26.60 29.01 -34.99
C ASP A 486 27.15 28.50 -36.33
N MET A 487 26.25 28.23 -37.28
CA MET A 487 26.54 27.63 -38.57
C MET A 487 25.64 28.26 -39.64
N ASP A 488 26.02 28.13 -40.92
CA ASP A 488 25.11 28.49 -42.02
C ASP A 488 23.90 27.57 -42.04
N SER A 489 22.72 28.16 -42.05
CA SER A 489 21.44 27.41 -42.08
C SER A 489 20.82 27.25 -43.46
N SER A 490 21.49 27.71 -44.52
CA SER A 490 20.92 27.79 -45.90
C SER A 490 20.63 26.42 -46.53
N SER A 491 21.36 25.37 -46.12
CA SER A 491 21.21 23.99 -46.63
C SER A 491 20.57 23.03 -45.62
N LEU A 492 20.09 23.52 -44.49
CA LEU A 492 19.59 22.70 -43.41
C LEU A 492 18.05 22.59 -43.44
N GLU A 493 17.52 21.44 -43.03
CA GLU A 493 16.10 21.29 -42.74
C GLU A 493 15.68 22.13 -41.55
N CYS A 494 14.43 22.62 -41.55
CA CYS A 494 13.90 23.45 -40.48
C CYS A 494 12.62 22.84 -39.88
N MET A 495 12.60 22.73 -38.55
CA MET A 495 11.40 22.39 -37.77
C MET A 495 10.98 23.60 -36.93
N ASN A 496 9.74 24.03 -37.04
CA ASN A 496 9.19 25.15 -36.30
C ASN A 496 8.39 24.68 -35.07
N TYR A 497 8.64 25.29 -33.95
CA TYR A 497 7.90 25.09 -32.70
C TYR A 497 7.23 26.40 -32.28
N THR A 498 5.98 26.31 -31.82
CA THR A 498 5.31 27.44 -31.20
C THR A 498 5.77 27.59 -29.74
N PHE A 499 6.25 28.75 -29.36
CA PHE A 499 6.59 29.12 -28.00
C PHE A 499 5.84 30.40 -27.64
N LYS A 500 4.72 30.27 -26.93
CA LYS A 500 3.77 31.37 -26.69
C LYS A 500 3.38 32.08 -28.00
N ASP A 501 3.62 33.37 -28.09
CA ASP A 501 3.31 34.19 -29.28
C ASP A 501 4.46 34.23 -30.30
N SER A 502 5.45 33.37 -30.17
CA SER A 502 6.66 33.36 -31.00
C SER A 502 6.88 32.01 -31.66
N ILE A 503 7.57 32.01 -32.80
CA ILE A 503 8.04 30.81 -33.47
C ILE A 503 9.51 30.61 -33.13
N VAL A 504 9.87 29.37 -32.81
CA VAL A 504 11.23 28.91 -32.62
C VAL A 504 11.58 27.98 -33.76
N SER A 505 12.50 28.41 -34.63
CA SER A 505 12.96 27.65 -35.76
C SER A 505 14.24 26.88 -35.39
N VAL A 506 14.19 25.56 -35.50
CA VAL A 506 15.31 24.66 -35.24
C VAL A 506 15.80 24.09 -36.56
N TYR A 507 17.01 24.41 -36.92
CA TYR A 507 17.66 23.94 -38.17
C TYR A 507 18.63 22.80 -37.84
N TYR A 508 18.64 21.76 -38.67
CA TYR A 508 19.46 20.57 -38.48
C TYR A 508 19.81 19.88 -39.81
N ASP A 509 20.94 19.18 -39.84
CA ASP A 509 21.34 18.35 -40.97
C ASP A 509 20.67 16.98 -40.87
N ASN A 510 19.80 16.67 -41.82
CA ASN A 510 19.06 15.42 -41.88
C ASN A 510 19.69 14.38 -42.85
N SER A 511 20.86 14.68 -43.41
CA SER A 511 21.51 13.83 -44.43
C SER A 511 21.81 12.41 -43.90
N VAL A 512 22.30 12.29 -42.68
CA VAL A 512 22.60 11.00 -42.03
C VAL A 512 21.33 10.18 -41.74
N SER A 513 20.25 10.85 -41.33
CA SER A 513 18.97 10.19 -41.05
C SER A 513 18.30 9.72 -42.34
N LYS A 514 18.37 10.52 -43.42
CA LYS A 514 17.88 10.14 -44.77
C LYS A 514 18.64 8.95 -45.33
N ALA A 515 19.97 8.95 -45.25
CA ALA A 515 20.78 7.82 -45.73
C ALA A 515 20.47 6.52 -44.94
N ALA A 516 20.29 6.60 -43.61
CA ALA A 516 19.93 5.43 -42.79
C ALA A 516 18.50 4.91 -43.08
N GLU A 517 17.55 5.81 -43.36
CA GLU A 517 16.19 5.47 -43.76
C GLU A 517 16.16 4.85 -45.19
N GLU A 518 16.94 5.39 -46.08
CA GLU A 518 17.14 4.87 -47.43
C GLU A 518 17.74 3.45 -47.39
N ASP A 519 18.82 3.24 -46.65
CA ASP A 519 19.44 1.92 -46.50
C ASP A 519 18.45 0.88 -45.93
N LYS A 520 17.66 1.29 -44.92
CA LYS A 520 16.63 0.42 -44.34
C LYS A 520 15.54 0.07 -45.35
N LEU A 521 15.06 1.04 -46.11
CA LEU A 521 14.05 0.81 -47.15
C LEU A 521 14.59 -0.12 -48.28
N TYR A 522 15.89 -0.01 -48.61
CA TYR A 522 16.53 -0.96 -49.56
C TYR A 522 16.60 -2.38 -48.98
N GLN A 523 16.91 -2.56 -47.71
CA GLN A 523 16.92 -3.87 -47.04
C GLN A 523 15.51 -4.47 -46.97
N ASP A 524 14.52 -3.67 -46.57
CA ASP A 524 13.12 -4.11 -46.53
C ASP A 524 12.59 -4.47 -47.91
N LYS A 525 12.91 -3.68 -48.96
CA LYS A 525 12.63 -3.98 -50.36
C LYS A 525 13.20 -5.33 -50.77
N GLN A 526 14.49 -5.57 -50.52
CA GLN A 526 15.16 -6.81 -50.87
C GLN A 526 14.55 -8.04 -50.16
N THR A 527 14.18 -7.86 -48.89
CA THR A 527 13.52 -8.90 -48.09
C THR A 527 12.13 -9.25 -48.65
N LEU A 528 11.34 -8.23 -49.02
CA LEU A 528 10.03 -8.41 -49.62
C LEU A 528 10.12 -9.01 -51.02
N GLU A 529 11.04 -8.55 -51.86
CA GLU A 529 11.25 -9.11 -53.22
C GLU A 529 11.59 -10.60 -53.16
N ASN A 530 12.46 -11.02 -52.22
CA ASN A 530 12.80 -12.41 -51.97
C ASN A 530 11.59 -13.24 -51.50
N SER A 531 10.78 -12.69 -50.59
CA SER A 531 9.57 -13.34 -50.07
C SER A 531 8.52 -13.49 -51.17
N ILE A 532 8.26 -12.45 -51.96
CA ILE A 532 7.34 -12.44 -53.08
C ILE A 532 7.78 -13.48 -54.14
N ALA A 533 9.07 -13.51 -54.49
CA ALA A 533 9.60 -14.47 -55.46
C ALA A 533 9.42 -15.92 -54.98
N ARG A 534 9.68 -16.18 -53.69
CA ARG A 534 9.46 -17.50 -53.07
C ARG A 534 7.98 -17.90 -53.11
N ARG A 535 7.04 -17.01 -52.76
CA ARG A 535 5.60 -17.28 -52.75
C ARG A 535 5.07 -17.46 -54.17
N LYS A 536 5.50 -16.65 -55.15
CA LYS A 536 5.15 -16.82 -56.55
C LYS A 536 5.58 -18.20 -57.08
N LYS A 537 6.81 -18.64 -56.73
CA LYS A 537 7.31 -19.97 -57.11
C LYS A 537 6.50 -21.10 -56.42
N LEU A 538 6.08 -20.93 -55.17
CA LEU A 538 5.21 -21.87 -54.45
C LEU A 538 3.82 -21.94 -55.10
N LEU A 539 3.20 -20.81 -55.43
CA LEU A 539 1.88 -20.69 -56.01
C LEU A 539 1.85 -21.03 -57.53
N SER A 540 3.01 -21.15 -58.21
CA SER A 540 3.12 -21.67 -59.56
C SER A 540 3.36 -23.19 -59.62
N ASN A 541 3.56 -23.85 -58.48
CA ASN A 541 3.77 -25.30 -58.44
C ASN A 541 2.41 -26.02 -58.34
N GLU A 542 2.01 -26.69 -59.42
CA GLU A 542 0.73 -27.44 -59.51
C GLU A 542 0.61 -28.53 -58.44
N ASN A 543 1.71 -29.17 -58.07
CA ASN A 543 1.71 -30.15 -56.98
C ASN A 543 1.39 -29.54 -55.63
N TYR A 544 1.84 -28.30 -55.38
CA TYR A 544 1.52 -27.58 -54.15
C TYR A 544 0.04 -27.16 -54.13
N ILE A 545 -0.45 -26.58 -55.21
CA ILE A 545 -1.84 -26.11 -55.29
C ILE A 545 -2.84 -27.26 -55.16
N ASN A 546 -2.52 -28.43 -55.71
CA ASN A 546 -3.44 -29.58 -55.74
C ASN A 546 -3.34 -30.47 -54.48
N LYS A 547 -2.24 -30.44 -53.73
CA LYS A 547 -2.01 -31.30 -52.54
C LYS A 547 -2.09 -30.59 -51.21
N ALA A 548 -1.87 -29.27 -51.14
CA ALA A 548 -1.95 -28.52 -49.91
C ALA A 548 -3.42 -28.19 -49.54
N PRO A 549 -3.74 -28.08 -48.22
CA PRO A 549 -5.06 -27.63 -47.81
C PRO A 549 -5.42 -26.26 -48.42
N LYS A 550 -6.64 -26.15 -48.91
CA LYS A 550 -7.12 -24.94 -49.62
C LYS A 550 -6.94 -23.66 -48.79
N GLU A 551 -7.16 -23.75 -47.45
CA GLU A 551 -6.97 -22.63 -46.51
C GLU A 551 -5.51 -22.11 -46.51
N ILE A 552 -4.51 -22.99 -46.65
CA ILE A 552 -3.09 -22.61 -46.69
C ILE A 552 -2.75 -21.92 -48.00
N VAL A 553 -3.25 -22.44 -49.12
CA VAL A 553 -3.06 -21.84 -50.47
C VAL A 553 -3.70 -20.45 -50.53
N ASP A 554 -4.91 -20.30 -50.01
CA ASP A 554 -5.62 -19.01 -49.99
C ASP A 554 -4.91 -18.00 -49.06
N LYS A 555 -4.38 -18.44 -47.93
CA LYS A 555 -3.55 -17.63 -47.02
C LYS A 555 -2.25 -17.16 -47.70
N ASP A 556 -1.61 -18.01 -48.47
CA ASP A 556 -0.41 -17.63 -49.22
C ASP A 556 -0.72 -16.63 -50.34
N ARG A 557 -1.86 -16.75 -51.04
CA ARG A 557 -2.32 -15.76 -52.02
C ARG A 557 -2.61 -14.40 -51.38
N GLU A 558 -3.26 -14.40 -50.23
CA GLU A 558 -3.54 -13.17 -49.49
C GLU A 558 -2.27 -12.50 -48.98
N SER A 559 -1.32 -13.30 -48.49
CA SER A 559 -0.01 -12.81 -48.04
C SER A 559 0.80 -12.25 -49.21
N LEU A 560 0.79 -12.89 -50.39
CA LEU A 560 1.44 -12.38 -51.58
C LEU A 560 0.90 -10.99 -51.96
N LYS A 561 -0.43 -10.83 -51.96
CA LYS A 561 -1.06 -9.54 -52.30
C LYS A 561 -0.69 -8.44 -51.29
N LYS A 562 -0.59 -8.77 -50.00
CA LYS A 562 -0.15 -7.84 -48.95
C LYS A 562 1.32 -7.44 -49.13
N GLU A 563 2.20 -8.40 -49.44
CA GLU A 563 3.63 -8.16 -49.64
C GLU A 563 3.86 -7.31 -50.91
N GLU A 564 3.12 -7.53 -51.97
CA GLU A 564 3.18 -6.71 -53.20
C GLU A 564 2.71 -5.27 -52.97
N SER A 565 1.67 -5.08 -52.14
CA SER A 565 1.21 -3.75 -51.74
C SER A 565 2.28 -3.02 -50.91
N LEU A 566 2.87 -3.71 -49.93
CA LEU A 566 3.95 -3.15 -49.09
C LEU A 566 5.19 -2.79 -49.90
N LEU A 567 5.54 -3.62 -50.90
CA LEU A 567 6.65 -3.32 -51.80
C LEU A 567 6.38 -2.07 -52.64
N SER A 568 5.15 -1.90 -53.15
CA SER A 568 4.73 -0.68 -53.87
C SER A 568 4.85 0.57 -53.01
N ASP A 569 4.47 0.49 -51.71
CA ASP A 569 4.56 1.60 -50.77
C ASP A 569 6.03 1.95 -50.44
N ILE A 570 6.92 0.94 -50.33
CA ILE A 570 8.36 1.16 -50.15
C ILE A 570 8.98 1.82 -51.39
N LEU A 571 8.61 1.39 -52.58
CA LEU A 571 9.12 1.98 -53.83
C LEU A 571 8.73 3.46 -53.95
N LYS A 572 7.49 3.81 -53.59
CA LYS A 572 7.05 5.22 -53.55
C LYS A 572 7.87 6.05 -52.57
N LYS A 573 8.12 5.50 -51.36
CA LYS A 573 8.93 6.19 -50.34
C LYS A 573 10.37 6.39 -50.79
N LEU A 574 10.95 5.43 -51.51
CA LEU A 574 12.30 5.56 -52.07
C LEU A 574 12.38 6.61 -53.20
N GLU A 575 11.29 6.87 -53.92
CA GLU A 575 11.20 7.93 -54.94
C GLU A 575 11.01 9.32 -54.31
N GLU A 576 10.43 9.39 -53.11
CA GLU A 576 10.19 10.65 -52.37
C GLU A 576 11.39 11.10 -51.49
N LEU A 577 12.34 10.22 -51.19
CA LEU A 577 13.57 10.51 -50.43
C LEU A 577 14.67 11.12 -51.32
#